data_7ef0b5f74f1a4b0f872095453d990329
#
_entry.id   7ef0b5f74f1a4b0f872095453d990329
#
_cell.length_a   1.000
_cell.length_b   1.000
_cell.length_c   1.000
_cell.angle_alpha   90.00
_cell.angle_beta   90.00
_cell.angle_gamma   90.00
#
_symmetry.space_group_name_H-M   'P 1'
#
loop_
_entity.id
_entity.type
_entity.pdbx_description
1 polymer ?
#
loop_
_entity_poly.entity_id
_entity_poly.type
_entity_poly.pdbx_seq_one_letter_code
_entity_poly.pdbx_strand_id
1 'polypeptide(L)'
;MRISAKDLGWLATVDFCPRCFWIERHAKGLPYQMGFPGIFSSIDAYTKNIVERYVQKNEELPKWMSSIGDIKRIVAVKPSEFKVEKENITLSGIPDLLFERHDGSFAIVDYKTAKYTGNQDSFMPVYQIQLNGYAYIAEAIGYKPVKDLYLVYFEPPYKETYEVITDKHTNGEGFDMPFKPVIHKIKRDTKEIDRLLEKASKTYELSKPPKGLDGCKDCERLKGLVELIES
;
A
#
# COMPACT_ATOMS: atom_id res chain seq x y z
N MET A 1 20.20 1.88 4.36
CA MET A 1 19.22 1.38 3.37
C MET A 1 17.92 2.17 3.47
N ARG A 2 17.17 2.34 2.34
CA ARG A 2 15.80 2.90 2.38
C ARG A 2 14.77 1.80 2.04
N ILE A 3 13.68 1.74 2.80
CA ILE A 3 12.59 0.78 2.58
C ILE A 3 11.25 1.51 2.65
N SER A 4 10.31 1.15 1.77
CA SER A 4 8.95 1.66 1.86
C SER A 4 8.13 0.89 2.91
N ALA A 5 7.09 1.53 3.46
CA ALA A 5 6.17 0.85 4.38
C ALA A 5 5.48 -0.37 3.72
N LYS A 6 5.21 -0.29 2.40
CA LYS A 6 4.69 -1.42 1.63
C LYS A 6 5.71 -2.56 1.52
N ASP A 7 6.97 -2.24 1.17
CA ASP A 7 8.01 -3.27 1.05
C ASP A 7 8.33 -3.90 2.41
N LEU A 8 8.27 -3.11 3.50
CA LEU A 8 8.39 -3.63 4.86
C LEU A 8 7.31 -4.68 5.16
N GLY A 9 6.10 -4.48 4.62
CA GLY A 9 4.99 -5.41 4.77
C GLY A 9 5.28 -6.81 4.24
N TRP A 10 6.05 -6.94 3.17
CA TRP A 10 6.42 -8.25 2.64
C TRP A 10 7.22 -9.10 3.63
N LEU A 11 8.00 -8.47 4.53
CA LEU A 11 8.77 -9.19 5.55
C LEU A 11 7.89 -9.88 6.60
N ALA A 12 6.60 -9.50 6.69
CA ALA A 12 5.62 -10.09 7.60
C ALA A 12 4.85 -11.26 6.98
N THR A 13 5.02 -11.54 5.69
CA THR A 13 4.33 -12.64 5.01
C THR A 13 5.01 -13.98 5.26
N VAL A 14 4.24 -15.07 5.13
CA VAL A 14 4.77 -16.44 5.23
C VAL A 14 5.68 -16.78 4.06
N ASP A 15 5.49 -16.11 2.92
CA ASP A 15 6.26 -16.31 1.69
C ASP A 15 7.51 -15.41 1.60
N PHE A 16 7.86 -14.71 2.68
CA PHE A 16 9.05 -13.87 2.68
C PHE A 16 10.32 -14.67 2.42
N CYS A 17 10.97 -14.40 1.31
CA CYS A 17 12.26 -15.00 0.97
C CYS A 17 13.43 -14.02 1.25
N PRO A 18 14.28 -14.27 2.24
CA PRO A 18 15.37 -13.34 2.59
C PRO A 18 16.43 -13.23 1.49
N ARG A 19 16.63 -14.28 0.68
CA ARG A 19 17.53 -14.24 -0.49
C ARG A 19 17.00 -13.28 -1.56
N CYS A 20 15.71 -13.39 -1.93
CA CYS A 20 15.12 -12.51 -2.92
C CYS A 20 15.14 -11.07 -2.44
N PHE A 21 14.81 -10.81 -1.18
CA PHE A 21 14.91 -9.49 -0.59
C PHE A 21 16.32 -8.92 -0.67
N TRP A 22 17.34 -9.71 -0.32
CA TRP A 22 18.73 -9.28 -0.38
C TRP A 22 19.14 -8.94 -1.82
N ILE A 23 18.82 -9.83 -2.78
CA ILE A 23 19.18 -9.65 -4.20
C ILE A 23 18.50 -8.38 -4.75
N GLU A 24 17.21 -8.20 -4.49
CA GLU A 24 16.46 -7.03 -4.94
C GLU A 24 17.08 -5.71 -4.46
N ARG A 25 17.59 -5.69 -3.23
CA ARG A 25 18.17 -4.47 -2.63
C ARG A 25 19.61 -4.21 -3.06
N HIS A 26 20.36 -5.21 -3.55
CA HIS A 26 21.74 -5.07 -4.01
C HIS A 26 21.87 -5.02 -5.53
N ALA A 27 20.95 -5.64 -6.26
CA ALA A 27 20.87 -5.55 -7.70
C ALA A 27 20.08 -4.28 -8.12
N LYS A 28 20.49 -3.66 -9.22
CA LYS A 28 19.78 -2.47 -9.76
C LYS A 28 18.48 -2.81 -10.51
N GLY A 29 17.93 -3.98 -10.30
CA GLY A 29 16.72 -4.52 -10.91
C GLY A 29 16.83 -6.03 -11.10
N LEU A 30 15.68 -6.69 -11.16
CA LEU A 30 15.61 -8.11 -11.47
C LEU A 30 15.08 -8.27 -12.91
N PRO A 31 15.61 -9.23 -13.68
CA PRO A 31 15.30 -9.34 -15.12
C PRO A 31 13.85 -9.70 -15.45
N TYR A 32 13.06 -10.08 -14.46
CA TYR A 32 11.66 -10.51 -14.62
C TYR A 32 10.64 -9.57 -13.96
N GLN A 33 11.04 -8.32 -13.66
CA GLN A 33 10.07 -7.34 -13.18
C GLN A 33 9.16 -6.89 -14.32
N MET A 34 7.88 -7.19 -14.20
CA MET A 34 6.87 -6.68 -15.13
C MET A 34 6.54 -5.23 -14.80
N GLY A 35 6.46 -4.38 -15.82
CA GLY A 35 5.99 -3.02 -15.67
C GLY A 35 4.55 -2.98 -15.13
N PHE A 36 4.26 -2.05 -14.24
CA PHE A 36 2.90 -1.83 -13.75
C PHE A 36 2.07 -1.12 -14.84
N PRO A 37 0.91 -1.67 -15.25
CA PRO A 37 0.11 -1.05 -16.30
C PRO A 37 -0.33 0.36 -15.92
N GLY A 38 -0.11 1.34 -16.81
CA GLY A 38 -0.37 2.77 -16.55
C GLY A 38 -1.83 3.10 -16.20
N ILE A 39 -2.78 2.26 -16.63
CA ILE A 39 -4.20 2.43 -16.28
C ILE A 39 -4.46 2.47 -14.77
N PHE A 40 -3.72 1.67 -13.97
CA PHE A 40 -3.88 1.67 -12.52
C PHE A 40 -3.44 2.99 -11.89
N SER A 41 -2.38 3.61 -12.42
CA SER A 41 -1.95 4.95 -11.97
C SER A 41 -3.00 6.01 -12.31
N SER A 42 -3.68 5.88 -13.45
CA SER A 42 -4.76 6.79 -13.83
C SER A 42 -5.97 6.64 -12.91
N ILE A 43 -6.37 5.41 -12.57
CA ILE A 43 -7.47 5.14 -11.65
C ILE A 43 -7.14 5.68 -10.25
N ASP A 44 -5.92 5.45 -9.77
CA ASP A 44 -5.45 5.95 -8.47
C ASP A 44 -5.52 7.48 -8.40
N ALA A 45 -4.95 8.18 -9.39
CA ALA A 45 -4.99 9.63 -9.46
C ALA A 45 -6.43 10.17 -9.56
N TYR A 46 -7.28 9.53 -10.34
CA TYR A 46 -8.67 9.91 -10.48
C TYR A 46 -9.44 9.79 -9.15
N THR A 47 -9.25 8.70 -8.43
CA THR A 47 -9.90 8.44 -7.14
C THR A 47 -9.49 9.46 -6.08
N LYS A 48 -8.19 9.75 -5.97
CA LYS A 48 -7.66 10.77 -5.06
C LYS A 48 -8.28 12.14 -5.35
N ASN A 49 -8.26 12.54 -6.61
CA ASN A 49 -8.80 13.84 -7.03
C ASN A 49 -10.31 13.98 -6.74
N ILE A 50 -11.09 12.91 -6.88
CA ILE A 50 -12.54 12.95 -6.54
C ILE A 50 -12.73 13.26 -5.07
N VAL A 51 -12.06 12.55 -4.18
CA VAL A 51 -12.24 12.73 -2.73
C VAL A 51 -11.70 14.08 -2.29
N GLU A 52 -10.51 14.48 -2.74
CA GLU A 52 -9.93 15.77 -2.39
C GLU A 52 -10.82 16.95 -2.82
N ARG A 53 -11.32 16.94 -4.07
CA ARG A 53 -12.22 17.98 -4.58
C ARG A 53 -13.56 17.99 -3.85
N TYR A 54 -14.08 16.81 -3.50
CA TYR A 54 -15.32 16.73 -2.74
C TYR A 54 -15.16 17.38 -1.36
N VAL A 55 -14.09 17.04 -0.64
CA VAL A 55 -13.78 17.61 0.68
C VAL A 55 -13.50 19.12 0.60
N GLN A 56 -12.75 19.55 -0.41
CA GLN A 56 -12.50 20.99 -0.62
C GLN A 56 -13.77 21.81 -0.84
N LYS A 57 -14.77 21.20 -1.51
CA LYS A 57 -16.04 21.89 -1.83
C LYS A 57 -17.05 21.84 -0.68
N ASN A 58 -17.11 20.73 0.05
CA ASN A 58 -18.22 20.45 0.98
C ASN A 58 -17.76 20.47 2.44
N GLU A 59 -16.45 20.53 2.72
CA GLU A 59 -15.83 20.48 4.07
C GLU A 59 -16.16 19.18 4.85
N GLU A 60 -16.64 18.15 4.14
CA GLU A 60 -17.03 16.84 4.69
C GLU A 60 -16.59 15.71 3.75
N LEU A 61 -16.55 14.49 4.28
CA LEU A 61 -16.30 13.29 3.46
C LEU A 61 -17.54 12.92 2.62
N PRO A 62 -17.35 12.33 1.42
CA PRO A 62 -18.44 11.74 0.68
C PRO A 62 -19.22 10.72 1.54
N LYS A 63 -20.55 10.64 1.36
CA LYS A 63 -21.41 9.75 2.15
C LYS A 63 -20.92 8.31 2.23
N TRP A 64 -20.32 7.79 1.16
CA TRP A 64 -19.77 6.45 1.13
C TRP A 64 -18.48 6.28 1.98
N MET A 65 -17.88 7.38 2.48
CA MET A 65 -16.77 7.37 3.44
C MET A 65 -17.24 7.70 4.87
N SER A 66 -18.52 7.81 5.16
CA SER A 66 -19.05 8.21 6.47
C SER A 66 -18.57 7.33 7.64
N SER A 67 -18.26 6.06 7.39
CA SER A 67 -17.70 5.15 8.41
C SER A 67 -16.29 5.54 8.90
N ILE A 68 -15.59 6.42 8.19
CA ILE A 68 -14.29 6.97 8.61
C ILE A 68 -14.48 8.02 9.73
N GLY A 69 -15.67 8.63 9.79
CA GLY A 69 -16.03 9.66 10.75
C GLY A 69 -15.77 11.08 10.25
N ASP A 70 -16.05 12.05 11.09
CA ASP A 70 -15.92 13.47 10.75
C ASP A 70 -14.45 13.88 10.66
N ILE A 71 -14.15 14.73 9.71
CA ILE A 71 -12.80 15.25 9.48
C ILE A 71 -12.81 16.77 9.60
N LYS A 72 -11.69 17.33 10.08
CA LYS A 72 -11.43 18.76 10.08
C LYS A 72 -10.79 19.21 8.77
N ARG A 73 -9.83 18.42 8.27
CA ARG A 73 -9.14 18.69 7.00
C ARG A 73 -8.35 17.50 6.50
N ILE A 74 -8.00 17.52 5.22
CA ILE A 74 -6.94 16.71 4.64
C ILE A 74 -5.59 17.36 4.95
N VAL A 75 -4.63 16.57 5.40
CA VAL A 75 -3.26 17.02 5.63
C VAL A 75 -2.42 16.74 4.40
N ALA A 76 -1.88 17.79 3.80
CA ALA A 76 -0.94 17.64 2.70
C ALA A 76 0.39 17.06 3.22
N VAL A 77 0.80 15.93 2.65
CA VAL A 77 2.03 15.23 3.03
C VAL A 77 3.06 15.39 1.91
N LYS A 78 4.26 15.85 2.26
CA LYS A 78 5.35 15.92 1.31
C LYS A 78 6.18 14.63 1.31
N PRO A 79 6.41 14.01 0.13
CA PRO A 79 7.16 12.76 0.01
C PRO A 79 8.56 12.79 0.63
N SER A 80 9.23 13.95 0.58
CA SER A 80 10.58 14.12 1.13
C SER A 80 10.62 14.16 2.65
N GLU A 81 9.50 14.53 3.29
CA GLU A 81 9.37 14.72 4.73
C GLU A 81 8.74 13.52 5.43
N PHE A 82 7.93 12.72 4.71
CA PHE A 82 7.22 11.57 5.30
C PHE A 82 8.11 10.33 5.37
N LYS A 83 9.06 10.38 6.30
CA LYS A 83 10.05 9.33 6.55
C LYS A 83 10.54 9.37 7.99
N VAL A 84 11.06 8.25 8.45
CA VAL A 84 11.77 8.12 9.73
C VAL A 84 13.11 7.45 9.47
N GLU A 85 14.16 8.04 10.02
CA GLU A 85 15.51 7.49 9.98
C GLU A 85 15.83 6.80 11.29
N LYS A 86 16.28 5.56 11.22
CA LYS A 86 16.73 4.74 12.35
C LYS A 86 18.03 4.08 11.97
N GLU A 87 19.11 4.40 12.69
CA GLU A 87 20.44 3.82 12.47
C GLU A 87 20.78 3.75 10.96
N ASN A 88 20.81 2.52 10.40
CA ASN A 88 21.21 2.27 9.01
C ASN A 88 20.00 2.15 8.04
N ILE A 89 18.77 2.39 8.52
CA ILE A 89 17.55 2.21 7.72
C ILE A 89 16.64 3.42 7.78
N THR A 90 16.12 3.82 6.63
CA THR A 90 15.09 4.85 6.49
C THR A 90 13.78 4.20 6.09
N LEU A 91 12.78 4.26 6.96
CA LEU A 91 11.39 3.92 6.61
C LEU A 91 10.73 5.11 5.93
N SER A 92 10.12 4.89 4.79
CA SER A 92 9.43 5.93 4.01
C SER A 92 8.12 5.40 3.42
N GLY A 93 7.27 6.34 3.00
CA GLY A 93 6.03 6.01 2.30
C GLY A 93 5.14 7.24 2.27
N ILE A 94 4.01 7.15 1.59
CA ILE A 94 3.03 8.23 1.55
C ILE A 94 1.67 7.55 1.57
N PRO A 95 0.82 7.86 2.57
CA PRO A 95 -0.57 7.44 2.54
C PRO A 95 -1.32 8.19 1.42
N ASP A 96 -2.37 7.60 0.90
CA ASP A 96 -3.21 8.28 -0.08
C ASP A 96 -3.92 9.47 0.53
N LEU A 97 -4.41 9.33 1.78
CA LEU A 97 -4.96 10.44 2.57
C LEU A 97 -4.51 10.35 4.02
N LEU A 98 -4.18 11.51 4.59
CA LEU A 98 -4.01 11.73 6.03
C LEU A 98 -5.05 12.77 6.46
N PHE A 99 -5.95 12.41 7.35
CA PHE A 99 -6.97 13.28 7.88
C PHE A 99 -6.63 13.75 9.30
N GLU A 100 -6.82 15.04 9.57
CA GLU A 100 -6.94 15.59 10.91
C GLU A 100 -8.42 15.63 11.28
N ARG A 101 -8.76 15.14 12.47
CA ARG A 101 -10.12 15.19 13.04
C ARG A 101 -10.31 16.39 13.97
N HIS A 102 -11.55 16.72 14.27
CA HIS A 102 -11.88 17.82 15.18
C HIS A 102 -11.36 17.60 16.62
N ASP A 103 -11.16 16.35 17.04
CA ASP A 103 -10.57 16.01 18.35
C ASP A 103 -9.03 16.06 18.36
N GLY A 104 -8.40 16.52 17.27
CA GLY A 104 -6.96 16.60 17.12
C GLY A 104 -6.28 15.25 16.80
N SER A 105 -7.03 14.15 16.69
CA SER A 105 -6.49 12.88 16.25
C SER A 105 -6.39 12.80 14.73
N PHE A 106 -5.64 11.78 14.25
CA PHE A 106 -5.45 11.55 12.83
C PHE A 106 -6.00 10.20 12.41
N ALA A 107 -6.41 10.12 11.14
CA ALA A 107 -6.77 8.90 10.45
C ALA A 107 -6.00 8.78 9.14
N ILE A 108 -5.59 7.56 8.79
CA ILE A 108 -4.88 7.26 7.55
C ILE A 108 -5.77 6.40 6.68
N VAL A 109 -5.82 6.74 5.40
CA VAL A 109 -6.51 5.99 4.35
C VAL A 109 -5.54 5.64 3.24
N ASP A 110 -5.63 4.41 2.76
CA ASP A 110 -4.88 3.93 1.61
C ASP A 110 -5.86 3.24 0.63
N TYR A 111 -5.80 3.61 -0.62
CA TYR A 111 -6.68 3.12 -1.68
C TYR A 111 -6.15 1.86 -2.32
N LYS A 112 -7.05 0.94 -2.64
CA LYS A 112 -6.71 -0.29 -3.34
C LYS A 112 -7.61 -0.47 -4.56
N THR A 113 -7.04 -0.40 -5.75
CA THR A 113 -7.72 -0.77 -6.98
C THR A 113 -7.66 -2.29 -7.12
N ALA A 114 -8.44 -2.97 -6.30
CA ALA A 114 -8.47 -4.43 -6.21
C ALA A 114 -9.82 -4.89 -5.64
N LYS A 115 -10.14 -6.17 -5.86
CA LYS A 115 -11.30 -6.79 -5.25
C LYS A 115 -11.06 -7.04 -3.77
N TYR A 116 -12.03 -6.66 -2.94
CA TYR A 116 -12.03 -7.03 -1.52
C TYR A 116 -12.48 -8.47 -1.34
N THR A 117 -11.59 -9.33 -0.88
CA THR A 117 -11.87 -10.77 -0.65
C THR A 117 -12.00 -11.13 0.84
N GLY A 118 -12.11 -10.13 1.70
CA GLY A 118 -12.23 -10.32 3.16
C GLY A 118 -10.95 -10.92 3.76
N ASN A 119 -11.13 -11.86 4.70
CA ASN A 119 -10.01 -12.53 5.38
C ASN A 119 -9.16 -13.45 4.49
N GLN A 120 -9.58 -13.65 3.24
CA GLN A 120 -8.85 -14.48 2.26
C GLN A 120 -7.86 -13.64 1.41
N ASP A 121 -7.74 -12.37 1.69
CA ASP A 121 -6.77 -11.51 1.01
C ASP A 121 -5.35 -11.87 1.46
N SER A 122 -4.59 -12.55 0.60
CA SER A 122 -3.20 -12.93 0.86
C SER A 122 -2.28 -11.71 1.05
N PHE A 123 -2.68 -10.53 0.59
CA PHE A 123 -1.96 -9.27 0.78
C PHE A 123 -2.30 -8.56 2.08
N MET A 124 -3.31 -9.02 2.83
CA MET A 124 -3.72 -8.37 4.07
C MET A 124 -2.56 -8.15 5.07
N PRO A 125 -1.65 -9.11 5.31
CA PRO A 125 -0.48 -8.87 6.16
C PRO A 125 0.40 -7.73 5.67
N VAL A 126 0.59 -7.61 4.34
CA VAL A 126 1.36 -6.51 3.73
C VAL A 126 0.68 -5.17 4.00
N TYR A 127 -0.63 -5.09 3.79
CA TYR A 127 -1.40 -3.86 3.98
C TYR A 127 -1.48 -3.44 5.45
N GLN A 128 -1.60 -4.39 6.37
CA GLN A 128 -1.56 -4.10 7.81
C GLN A 128 -0.25 -3.44 8.21
N ILE A 129 0.89 -3.96 7.76
CA ILE A 129 2.20 -3.38 8.03
C ILE A 129 2.36 -2.05 7.29
N GLN A 130 1.91 -1.93 6.05
CA GLN A 130 1.96 -0.70 5.28
C GLN A 130 1.27 0.46 6.03
N LEU A 131 0.01 0.27 6.44
CA LEU A 131 -0.74 1.33 7.14
C LEU A 131 -0.17 1.62 8.53
N ASN A 132 0.25 0.60 9.27
CA ASN A 132 0.91 0.79 10.56
C ASN A 132 2.28 1.46 10.41
N GLY A 133 2.99 1.21 9.32
CA GLY A 133 4.21 1.91 8.95
C GLY A 133 3.95 3.40 8.66
N TYR A 134 2.87 3.72 7.96
CA TYR A 134 2.46 5.11 7.77
C TYR A 134 2.11 5.79 9.09
N ALA A 135 1.39 5.11 9.99
CA ALA A 135 1.07 5.64 11.30
C ALA A 135 2.33 5.87 12.15
N TYR A 136 3.29 4.94 12.08
CA TYR A 136 4.57 5.06 12.74
C TYR A 136 5.35 6.30 12.26
N ILE A 137 5.41 6.53 10.94
CA ILE A 137 6.04 7.70 10.35
C ILE A 137 5.29 8.98 10.78
N ALA A 138 3.95 9.01 10.60
CA ALA A 138 3.13 10.16 10.91
C ALA A 138 3.33 10.63 12.36
N GLU A 139 3.29 9.71 13.32
CA GLU A 139 3.48 10.04 14.75
C GLU A 139 4.89 10.53 15.05
N ALA A 140 5.92 9.96 14.41
CA ALA A 140 7.30 10.38 14.58
C ALA A 140 7.56 11.81 14.06
N ILE A 141 6.85 12.24 13.01
CA ILE A 141 6.99 13.59 12.44
C ILE A 141 5.95 14.59 12.97
N GLY A 142 5.18 14.20 14.02
CA GLY A 142 4.32 15.11 14.76
C GLY A 142 2.82 15.01 14.50
N TYR A 143 2.37 14.20 13.55
CA TYR A 143 0.93 13.93 13.31
C TYR A 143 0.42 12.85 14.27
N LYS A 144 0.10 13.22 15.50
CA LYS A 144 -0.26 12.29 16.57
C LYS A 144 -1.40 12.81 17.47
N PRO A 145 -2.23 11.90 18.04
CA PRO A 145 -2.20 10.45 17.84
C PRO A 145 -2.87 10.02 16.52
N VAL A 146 -2.32 9.02 15.85
CA VAL A 146 -3.03 8.33 14.75
C VAL A 146 -3.93 7.26 15.37
N LYS A 147 -5.24 7.44 15.33
CA LYS A 147 -6.21 6.52 15.96
C LYS A 147 -6.72 5.44 15.03
N ASP A 148 -6.93 5.77 13.77
CA ASP A 148 -7.60 4.88 12.83
C ASP A 148 -6.87 4.73 11.50
N LEU A 149 -6.94 3.51 10.95
CA LEU A 149 -6.33 3.12 9.69
C LEU A 149 -7.40 2.45 8.83
N TYR A 150 -7.50 2.85 7.57
CA TYR A 150 -8.50 2.33 6.64
C TYR A 150 -7.89 1.97 5.28
N LEU A 151 -8.30 0.83 4.77
CA LEU A 151 -8.18 0.49 3.35
C LEU A 151 -9.52 0.80 2.68
N VAL A 152 -9.48 1.44 1.54
CA VAL A 152 -10.64 1.66 0.70
C VAL A 152 -10.41 0.95 -0.62
N TYR A 153 -11.15 -0.13 -0.84
CA TYR A 153 -11.09 -0.90 -2.06
C TYR A 153 -12.06 -0.30 -3.08
N PHE A 154 -11.58 -0.08 -4.27
CA PHE A 154 -12.39 0.31 -5.42
C PHE A 154 -12.41 -0.85 -6.41
N GLU A 155 -13.53 -1.52 -6.51
CA GLU A 155 -13.74 -2.55 -7.51
C GLU A 155 -14.91 -2.20 -8.42
N PRO A 156 -14.79 -2.42 -9.73
CA PRO A 156 -15.96 -2.42 -10.59
C PRO A 156 -16.83 -3.63 -10.26
N PRO A 157 -18.17 -3.54 -10.36
CA PRO A 157 -19.08 -4.65 -10.05
C PRO A 157 -18.94 -5.76 -11.08
N TYR A 158 -18.09 -6.75 -10.77
CA TYR A 158 -17.68 -7.78 -11.73
C TYR A 158 -18.74 -8.86 -12.01
N LYS A 159 -19.45 -9.33 -10.98
CA LYS A 159 -20.44 -10.40 -11.14
C LYS A 159 -21.82 -9.89 -11.58
N GLU A 160 -22.11 -8.64 -11.32
CA GLU A 160 -23.37 -7.96 -11.68
C GLU A 160 -23.25 -7.30 -13.06
N THR A 161 -22.12 -7.49 -13.75
CA THR A 161 -21.74 -6.70 -14.93
C THR A 161 -22.75 -6.82 -16.07
N TYR A 162 -23.33 -8.01 -16.30
CA TYR A 162 -24.32 -8.20 -17.36
C TYR A 162 -25.72 -7.68 -16.98
N GLU A 163 -26.05 -7.66 -15.70
CA GLU A 163 -27.35 -7.17 -15.20
C GLU A 163 -27.32 -5.67 -14.89
N VAL A 164 -26.14 -5.13 -14.57
CA VAL A 164 -25.94 -3.73 -14.16
C VAL A 164 -25.42 -2.84 -15.31
N ILE A 165 -24.82 -3.41 -16.36
CA ILE A 165 -24.51 -2.65 -17.58
C ILE A 165 -25.81 -2.33 -18.27
N THR A 166 -26.28 -1.12 -18.04
CA THR A 166 -27.45 -0.55 -18.67
C THR A 166 -27.02 0.58 -19.59
N ASP A 167 -27.91 1.02 -20.47
CA ASP A 167 -27.70 2.18 -21.34
C ASP A 167 -27.28 3.45 -20.56
N LYS A 168 -27.47 3.46 -19.24
CA LYS A 168 -27.01 4.55 -18.35
C LYS A 168 -25.49 4.70 -18.27
N HIS A 169 -24.75 3.66 -18.58
CA HIS A 169 -23.28 3.67 -18.54
C HIS A 169 -22.67 4.02 -19.88
N THR A 170 -23.47 4.15 -20.94
CA THR A 170 -23.00 4.58 -22.26
C THR A 170 -23.45 6.01 -22.53
N ASN A 171 -22.59 6.80 -23.12
CA ASN A 171 -22.85 8.13 -23.62
C ASN A 171 -22.33 8.23 -25.07
N GLY A 172 -22.60 9.32 -25.77
CA GLY A 172 -22.18 9.49 -27.16
C GLY A 172 -20.67 9.52 -27.40
N GLU A 173 -19.85 9.57 -26.34
CA GLU A 173 -18.40 9.70 -26.38
C GLU A 173 -17.69 8.46 -25.80
N GLY A 174 -18.43 7.54 -25.13
CA GLY A 174 -17.85 6.36 -24.49
C GLY A 174 -18.76 5.72 -23.45
N PHE A 175 -18.16 5.28 -22.34
CA PHE A 175 -18.89 4.66 -21.24
C PHE A 175 -18.29 5.04 -19.88
N ASP A 176 -19.13 5.05 -18.85
CA ASP A 176 -18.72 5.23 -17.47
C ASP A 176 -18.61 3.86 -16.78
N MET A 177 -17.52 3.64 -16.07
CA MET A 177 -17.35 2.44 -15.25
C MET A 177 -17.56 2.80 -13.77
N PRO A 178 -18.67 2.34 -13.15
CA PRO A 178 -18.90 2.62 -11.74
C PRO A 178 -17.92 1.83 -10.86
N PHE A 179 -17.43 2.46 -9.80
CA PHE A 179 -16.68 1.80 -8.74
C PHE A 179 -17.52 1.74 -7.47
N LYS A 180 -17.56 0.57 -6.84
CA LYS A 180 -18.22 0.37 -5.56
C LYS A 180 -17.16 0.36 -4.46
N PRO A 181 -17.09 1.38 -3.60
CA PRO A 181 -16.08 1.41 -2.54
C PRO A 181 -16.43 0.44 -1.41
N VAL A 182 -15.44 -0.29 -0.91
CA VAL A 182 -15.53 -1.11 0.29
C VAL A 182 -14.48 -0.61 1.29
N ILE A 183 -14.94 -0.15 2.46
CA ILE A 183 -14.06 0.38 3.51
C ILE A 183 -13.78 -0.72 4.51
N HIS A 184 -12.49 -1.00 4.73
CA HIS A 184 -12.01 -1.96 5.70
C HIS A 184 -11.12 -1.28 6.74
N LYS A 185 -11.49 -1.39 8.02
CA LYS A 185 -10.71 -0.84 9.11
C LYS A 185 -9.56 -1.78 9.47
N ILE A 186 -8.35 -1.25 9.52
CA ILE A 186 -7.14 -1.97 9.91
C ILE A 186 -6.85 -1.75 11.39
N LYS A 187 -6.47 -2.83 12.08
CA LYS A 187 -6.04 -2.74 13.47
C LYS A 187 -4.77 -1.91 13.60
N ARG A 188 -4.82 -0.93 14.50
CA ARG A 188 -3.65 -0.12 14.85
C ARG A 188 -2.70 -0.93 15.73
N ASP A 189 -1.52 -1.26 15.23
CA ASP A 189 -0.46 -1.95 15.96
C ASP A 189 0.91 -1.67 15.34
N THR A 190 1.67 -0.75 15.92
CA THR A 190 3.01 -0.39 15.41
C THR A 190 4.15 -1.18 16.07
N LYS A 191 3.87 -2.09 16.99
CA LYS A 191 4.91 -2.85 17.72
C LYS A 191 5.79 -3.69 16.81
N GLU A 192 5.21 -4.18 15.71
CA GLU A 192 5.92 -5.00 14.71
C GLU A 192 6.90 -4.18 13.85
N ILE A 193 6.70 -2.87 13.72
CA ILE A 193 7.47 -2.05 12.78
C ILE A 193 8.96 -2.08 13.11
N ASP A 194 9.33 -1.85 14.37
CA ASP A 194 10.74 -1.86 14.78
C ASP A 194 11.41 -3.22 14.55
N ARG A 195 10.72 -4.31 14.87
CA ARG A 195 11.22 -5.68 14.64
C ARG A 195 11.44 -5.97 13.15
N LEU A 196 10.52 -5.51 12.29
CA LEU A 196 10.64 -5.70 10.85
C LEU A 196 11.73 -4.81 10.26
N LEU A 197 11.93 -3.59 10.75
CA LEU A 197 13.04 -2.73 10.34
C LEU A 197 14.38 -3.36 10.70
N GLU A 198 14.52 -3.88 11.90
CA GLU A 198 15.71 -4.61 12.33
C GLU A 198 15.98 -5.85 11.46
N LYS A 199 14.93 -6.65 11.17
CA LYS A 199 15.03 -7.80 10.25
C LYS A 199 15.49 -7.38 8.86
N ALA A 200 14.95 -6.30 8.32
CA ALA A 200 15.30 -5.78 7.01
C ALA A 200 16.76 -5.30 6.97
N SER A 201 17.19 -4.52 7.97
CA SER A 201 18.58 -4.03 8.08
C SER A 201 19.58 -5.17 8.19
N LYS A 202 19.36 -6.10 9.12
CA LYS A 202 20.21 -7.28 9.28
C LYS A 202 20.33 -8.12 8.01
N THR A 203 19.22 -8.30 7.29
CA THR A 203 19.25 -9.07 6.04
C THR A 203 20.03 -8.31 4.96
N TYR A 204 19.83 -7.01 4.84
CA TYR A 204 20.52 -6.16 3.87
C TYR A 204 22.05 -6.12 4.11
N GLU A 205 22.49 -6.07 5.36
CA GLU A 205 23.91 -5.92 5.75
C GLU A 205 24.73 -7.19 5.56
N LEU A 206 24.11 -8.31 5.22
CA LEU A 206 24.86 -9.55 4.92
C LEU A 206 25.80 -9.33 3.72
N SER A 207 27.01 -9.80 3.84
CA SER A 207 28.01 -9.72 2.77
C SER A 207 27.74 -10.63 1.58
N LYS A 208 26.83 -11.60 1.74
CA LYS A 208 26.40 -12.57 0.72
C LYS A 208 24.90 -12.82 0.86
N PRO A 209 24.23 -13.20 -0.25
CA PRO A 209 22.81 -13.54 -0.18
C PRO A 209 22.59 -14.72 0.78
N PRO A 210 21.63 -14.62 1.70
CA PRO A 210 21.31 -15.71 2.63
C PRO A 210 20.66 -16.89 1.90
N LYS A 211 20.43 -18.00 2.64
CA LYS A 211 19.61 -19.11 2.13
C LYS A 211 18.21 -18.57 1.75
N GLY A 212 17.70 -18.99 0.59
CA GLY A 212 16.33 -18.68 0.16
C GLY A 212 15.30 -19.46 0.98
N LEU A 213 14.04 -19.03 0.88
CA LEU A 213 12.92 -19.80 1.37
C LEU A 213 12.78 -21.07 0.52
N ASP A 214 12.57 -22.21 1.15
CA ASP A 214 12.36 -23.48 0.45
C ASP A 214 11.04 -23.38 -0.38
N GLY A 215 11.10 -23.78 -1.66
CA GLY A 215 9.98 -23.65 -2.61
C GLY A 215 9.73 -22.21 -3.12
N CYS A 216 10.66 -21.29 -2.91
CA CYS A 216 10.54 -19.93 -3.45
C CYS A 216 10.68 -19.93 -4.97
N LYS A 217 9.59 -19.64 -5.67
CA LYS A 217 9.53 -19.63 -7.14
C LYS A 217 10.52 -18.67 -7.81
N ASP A 218 10.80 -17.53 -7.18
CA ASP A 218 11.74 -16.56 -7.74
C ASP A 218 13.19 -17.05 -7.58
N CYS A 219 13.51 -17.74 -6.48
CA CYS A 219 14.80 -18.41 -6.36
C CYS A 219 14.98 -19.53 -7.41
N GLU A 220 13.94 -20.31 -7.69
CA GLU A 220 13.95 -21.35 -8.73
C GLU A 220 14.13 -20.76 -10.11
N ARG A 221 13.39 -19.69 -10.44
CA ARG A 221 13.57 -18.96 -11.72
C ARG A 221 14.96 -18.39 -11.88
N LEU A 222 15.49 -17.77 -10.83
CA LEU A 222 16.86 -17.23 -10.86
C LEU A 222 17.90 -18.32 -11.10
N LYS A 223 17.75 -19.47 -10.43
CA LYS A 223 18.62 -20.63 -10.65
C LYS A 223 18.56 -21.12 -12.11
N GLY A 224 17.34 -21.27 -12.67
CA GLY A 224 17.16 -21.68 -14.06
C GLY A 224 17.78 -20.70 -15.07
N LEU A 225 17.72 -19.39 -14.79
CA LEU A 225 18.38 -18.39 -15.62
C LEU A 225 19.90 -18.50 -15.59
N VAL A 226 20.49 -18.71 -14.40
CA VAL A 226 21.94 -18.89 -14.26
C VAL A 226 22.40 -20.16 -15.00
N GLU A 227 21.71 -21.28 -14.82
CA GLU A 227 22.00 -22.54 -15.51
C GLU A 227 21.93 -22.41 -17.03
N LEU A 228 20.97 -21.63 -17.54
CA LEU A 228 20.84 -21.37 -18.98
C LEU A 228 21.98 -20.51 -19.54
N ILE A 229 22.54 -19.59 -18.75
CA ILE A 229 23.64 -18.72 -19.18
C ILE A 229 24.97 -19.45 -19.14
N GLU A 230 25.13 -20.41 -18.23
CA GLU A 230 26.35 -21.18 -18.03
C GLU A 230 26.43 -22.44 -18.92
N SER A 231 25.34 -22.80 -19.63
CA SER A 231 25.28 -23.93 -20.59
C SER A 231 25.74 -23.53 -21.98
#